data_5e91f02748683a745533ba1bd22e4501
#
_entry.id   5e91f02748683a745533ba1bd22e4501
#
_cell.length_a   1.000
_cell.length_b   1.000
_cell.length_c   1.000
_cell.angle_alpha   90.00
_cell.angle_beta   90.00
_cell.angle_gamma   90.00
#
_symmetry.space_group_name_H-M   'P 1'
#
loop_
_entity.id
_entity.type
_entity.pdbx_description
1 polymer ?
#
loop_
_entity_poly.entity_id
_entity_poly.type
_entity_poly.pdbx_seq_one_letter_code
_entity_poly.pdbx_strand_id
1 'polypeptide(L)'
;IKDCGVNRKTFYYHFADIYDLLKWILEQEAVEVVKKFDLMVDYKEAILFVINYVEDNAHILACAYDTLGREEMRRFLYQDFISIVETIIGNVEKELGICMEEEFKLFLCNLYTKSLAGILIEWFKSPQNHDEEQIVEYLSIIFRSSLPEILKNSPNSD
;
A
#
# COMPACT_ATOMS: atom_id res chain seq x y z
N ILE A 1 -25.34 9.58 -3.08
CA ILE A 1 -25.74 10.93 -2.64
C ILE A 1 -27.16 10.90 -2.08
N LYS A 2 -28.13 10.26 -2.75
CA LYS A 2 -29.52 10.18 -2.23
C LYS A 2 -29.61 9.34 -0.96
N ASP A 3 -28.85 8.26 -0.87
CA ASP A 3 -28.89 7.32 0.25
C ASP A 3 -28.15 7.84 1.49
N CYS A 4 -27.16 8.72 1.32
CA CYS A 4 -26.38 9.30 2.42
C CYS A 4 -26.97 10.59 3.00
N GLY A 5 -28.10 11.09 2.48
CA GLY A 5 -28.72 12.34 2.95
C GLY A 5 -27.88 13.61 2.72
N VAL A 6 -26.78 13.50 1.98
CA VAL A 6 -25.85 14.61 1.72
C VAL A 6 -26.25 15.35 0.46
N ASN A 7 -26.31 16.68 0.53
CA ASN A 7 -26.59 17.51 -0.63
C ASN A 7 -25.40 17.49 -1.61
N ARG A 8 -25.69 17.46 -2.91
CA ARG A 8 -24.70 17.52 -3.98
C ARG A 8 -23.72 18.70 -3.81
N LYS A 9 -24.22 19.85 -3.36
CA LYS A 9 -23.44 21.06 -3.11
C LYS A 9 -22.44 20.85 -1.95
N THR A 10 -22.81 20.12 -0.92
CA THR A 10 -21.94 19.76 0.21
C THR A 10 -20.80 18.83 -0.24
N PHE A 11 -21.10 17.86 -1.12
CA PHE A 11 -20.06 17.01 -1.69
C PHE A 11 -18.98 17.81 -2.43
N TYR A 12 -19.39 18.67 -3.38
CA TYR A 12 -18.44 19.48 -4.15
C TYR A 12 -17.77 20.62 -3.38
N TYR A 13 -18.22 20.89 -2.15
CA TYR A 13 -17.52 21.78 -1.24
C TYR A 13 -16.27 21.14 -0.65
N HIS A 14 -16.30 19.82 -0.41
CA HIS A 14 -15.22 19.07 0.22
C HIS A 14 -14.34 18.32 -0.78
N PHE A 15 -14.89 17.86 -1.89
CA PHE A 15 -14.21 17.01 -2.86
C PHE A 15 -14.44 17.52 -4.27
N ALA A 16 -13.38 17.61 -5.06
CA ALA A 16 -13.45 18.02 -6.46
C ALA A 16 -14.25 17.01 -7.30
N ASP A 17 -14.06 15.73 -7.02
CA ASP A 17 -14.74 14.62 -7.67
C ASP A 17 -14.77 13.37 -6.77
N ILE A 18 -15.27 12.25 -7.32
CA ILE A 18 -15.33 10.97 -6.60
C ILE A 18 -13.93 10.40 -6.31
N TYR A 19 -12.94 10.78 -7.07
CA TYR A 19 -11.56 10.32 -6.92
C TYR A 19 -10.88 11.00 -5.74
N ASP A 20 -11.14 12.28 -5.57
CA ASP A 20 -10.66 13.04 -4.44
C ASP A 20 -11.22 12.49 -3.13
N LEU A 21 -12.49 12.09 -3.12
CA LEU A 21 -13.10 11.36 -2.00
C LEU A 21 -12.42 10.00 -1.77
N LEU A 22 -12.20 9.21 -2.82
CA LEU A 22 -11.59 7.89 -2.71
C LEU A 22 -10.15 7.99 -2.19
N LYS A 23 -9.39 8.93 -2.72
CA LYS A 23 -8.05 9.24 -2.24
C LYS A 23 -8.05 9.60 -0.76
N TRP A 24 -8.95 10.46 -0.34
CA TRP A 24 -9.07 10.83 1.06
C TRP A 24 -9.40 9.64 1.97
N ILE A 25 -10.31 8.75 1.55
CA ILE A 25 -10.63 7.53 2.29
C ILE A 25 -9.39 6.66 2.48
N LEU A 26 -8.67 6.37 1.41
CA LEU A 26 -7.50 5.51 1.45
C LEU A 26 -6.33 6.14 2.24
N GLU A 27 -6.13 7.45 2.14
CA GLU A 27 -5.16 8.17 2.96
C GLU A 27 -5.48 8.06 4.46
N GLN A 28 -6.75 8.12 4.85
CA GLN A 28 -7.14 7.93 6.25
C GLN A 28 -6.88 6.49 6.72
N GLU A 29 -7.19 5.51 5.91
CA GLU A 29 -6.96 4.10 6.22
C GLU A 29 -5.45 3.77 6.28
N ALA A 30 -4.65 4.28 5.36
CA ALA A 30 -3.20 4.09 5.37
C ALA A 30 -2.56 4.68 6.65
N VAL A 31 -3.01 5.86 7.09
CA VAL A 31 -2.56 6.48 8.35
C VAL A 31 -2.93 5.62 9.55
N GLU A 32 -4.12 5.02 9.57
CA GLU A 32 -4.53 4.10 10.64
C GLU A 32 -3.72 2.80 10.64
N VAL A 33 -3.36 2.28 9.47
CA VAL A 33 -2.45 1.13 9.33
C VAL A 33 -1.09 1.45 9.97
N VAL A 34 -0.45 2.55 9.57
CA VAL A 34 0.87 2.94 10.10
C VAL A 34 0.82 3.18 11.62
N LYS A 35 -0.27 3.73 12.13
CA LYS A 35 -0.43 3.96 13.58
C LYS A 35 -0.69 2.68 14.38
N LYS A 36 -1.39 1.71 13.82
CA LYS A 36 -1.77 0.47 14.53
C LYS A 36 -0.65 -0.56 14.58
N PHE A 37 0.25 -0.55 13.62
CA PHE A 37 1.25 -1.59 13.48
C PHE A 37 2.65 -1.04 13.79
N ASP A 38 3.29 -1.59 14.80
CA ASP A 38 4.74 -1.66 14.84
C ASP A 38 5.16 -2.62 13.71
N LEU A 39 5.27 -2.08 12.50
CA LEU A 39 5.49 -2.82 11.27
C LEU A 39 6.76 -3.68 11.27
N MET A 40 7.62 -3.48 12.29
CA MET A 40 8.82 -4.30 12.53
C MET A 40 8.49 -5.69 13.06
N VAL A 41 7.42 -5.84 13.83
CA VAL A 41 7.15 -7.06 14.59
C VAL A 41 6.28 -8.01 13.82
N ASP A 42 5.36 -7.54 12.95
CA ASP A 42 4.43 -8.40 12.25
C ASP A 42 4.06 -7.98 10.83
N TYR A 43 4.98 -8.24 9.88
CA TYR A 43 4.71 -8.06 8.45
C TYR A 43 3.47 -8.82 7.98
N LYS A 44 3.18 -9.96 8.60
CA LYS A 44 2.04 -10.80 8.22
C LYS A 44 0.73 -10.12 8.58
N GLU A 45 0.64 -9.53 9.77
CA GLU A 45 -0.55 -8.78 10.18
C GLU A 45 -0.76 -7.52 9.32
N ALA A 46 0.32 -6.80 9.00
CA ALA A 46 0.24 -5.64 8.13
C ALA A 46 -0.23 -6.00 6.70
N ILE A 47 0.28 -7.09 6.15
CA ILE A 47 -0.13 -7.59 4.83
C ILE A 47 -1.59 -8.04 4.87
N LEU A 48 -1.99 -8.83 5.88
CA LEU A 48 -3.38 -9.26 6.07
C LEU A 48 -4.33 -8.09 6.22
N PHE A 49 -3.93 -7.05 6.94
CA PHE A 49 -4.76 -5.84 7.07
C PHE A 49 -5.02 -5.19 5.70
N VAL A 50 -3.98 -5.02 4.88
CA VAL A 50 -4.13 -4.46 3.53
C VAL A 50 -5.05 -5.34 2.67
N ILE A 51 -4.89 -6.65 2.75
CA ILE A 51 -5.70 -7.62 2.01
C ILE A 51 -7.16 -7.55 2.44
N ASN A 52 -7.45 -7.63 3.72
CA ASN A 52 -8.82 -7.51 4.25
C ASN A 52 -9.46 -6.16 3.87
N TYR A 53 -8.68 -5.07 3.94
CA TYR A 53 -9.16 -3.76 3.51
C TYR A 53 -9.57 -3.75 2.03
N VAL A 54 -8.75 -4.36 1.18
CA VAL A 54 -9.04 -4.49 -0.26
C VAL A 54 -10.31 -5.32 -0.49
N GLU A 55 -10.50 -6.40 0.24
CA GLU A 55 -11.70 -7.24 0.12
C GLU A 55 -12.96 -6.54 0.59
N ASP A 56 -12.93 -5.94 1.77
CA ASP A 56 -14.05 -5.19 2.33
C ASP A 56 -14.50 -4.05 1.40
N ASN A 57 -13.56 -3.50 0.63
CA ASN A 57 -13.79 -2.39 -0.29
C ASN A 57 -13.74 -2.79 -1.78
N ALA A 58 -13.72 -4.08 -2.10
CA ALA A 58 -13.50 -4.60 -3.46
C ALA A 58 -14.45 -3.99 -4.49
N HIS A 59 -15.73 -3.78 -4.15
CA HIS A 59 -16.71 -3.17 -5.06
C HIS A 59 -16.42 -1.69 -5.35
N ILE A 60 -15.93 -0.94 -4.37
CA ILE A 60 -15.55 0.49 -4.52
C ILE A 60 -14.30 0.58 -5.40
N LEU A 61 -13.32 -0.28 -5.12
CA LEU A 61 -12.05 -0.34 -5.83
C LEU A 61 -12.23 -0.79 -7.28
N ALA A 62 -13.12 -1.77 -7.54
CA ALA A 62 -13.48 -2.19 -8.89
C ALA A 62 -14.17 -1.05 -9.67
N CYS A 63 -15.13 -0.35 -9.09
CA CYS A 63 -15.74 0.82 -9.71
C CYS A 63 -14.73 1.94 -9.99
N ALA A 64 -13.79 2.16 -9.09
CA ALA A 64 -12.70 3.11 -9.28
C ALA A 64 -11.77 2.70 -10.42
N TYR A 65 -11.40 1.41 -10.46
CA TYR A 65 -10.58 0.85 -11.54
C TYR A 65 -11.24 0.99 -12.92
N ASP A 66 -12.53 0.64 -13.03
CA ASP A 66 -13.30 0.74 -14.28
C ASP A 66 -13.43 2.20 -14.77
N THR A 67 -13.47 3.14 -13.85
CA THR A 67 -13.67 4.55 -14.17
C THR A 67 -12.37 5.31 -14.41
N LEU A 68 -11.34 5.06 -13.59
CA LEU A 68 -10.01 5.70 -13.67
C LEU A 68 -9.09 5.06 -14.70
N GLY A 69 -9.25 3.76 -14.89
CA GLY A 69 -8.32 2.96 -15.63
C GLY A 69 -7.07 2.55 -14.82
N ARG A 70 -6.34 1.61 -15.40
CA ARG A 70 -5.21 0.93 -14.74
C ARG A 70 -4.09 1.88 -14.28
N GLU A 71 -3.75 2.87 -15.10
CA GLU A 71 -2.61 3.76 -14.82
C GLU A 71 -2.89 4.72 -13.67
N GLU A 72 -4.09 5.29 -13.63
CA GLU A 72 -4.46 6.17 -12.54
C GLU A 72 -4.61 5.40 -11.22
N MET A 73 -5.20 4.21 -11.27
CA MET A 73 -5.29 3.35 -10.08
C MET A 73 -3.92 2.92 -9.57
N ARG A 74 -2.98 2.60 -10.47
CA ARG A 74 -1.59 2.27 -10.10
C ARG A 74 -0.87 3.45 -9.47
N ARG A 75 -1.04 4.66 -10.03
CA ARG A 75 -0.46 5.88 -9.48
C ARG A 75 -1.00 6.18 -8.08
N PHE A 76 -2.30 5.99 -7.92
CA PHE A 76 -2.99 6.16 -6.66
C PHE A 76 -2.45 5.20 -5.59
N LEU A 77 -2.47 3.88 -5.83
CA LEU A 77 -1.94 2.89 -4.90
C LEU A 77 -0.46 3.12 -4.59
N TYR A 78 0.32 3.56 -5.57
CA TYR A 78 1.71 3.89 -5.34
C TYR A 78 1.88 5.04 -4.34
N GLN A 79 1.11 6.11 -4.48
CA GLN A 79 1.19 7.28 -3.58
C GLN A 79 0.83 6.92 -2.13
N ASP A 80 -0.11 6.00 -1.96
CA ASP A 80 -0.55 5.59 -0.61
C ASP A 80 0.42 4.59 0.03
N PHE A 81 0.99 3.66 -0.76
CA PHE A 81 1.87 2.63 -0.20
C PHE A 81 3.32 3.05 -0.04
N ILE A 82 3.79 4.08 -0.75
CA ILE A 82 5.21 4.48 -0.69
C ILE A 82 5.62 4.85 0.74
N SER A 83 4.80 5.56 1.49
CA SER A 83 5.07 5.98 2.86
C SER A 83 5.14 4.80 3.84
N ILE A 84 4.31 3.77 3.61
CA ILE A 84 4.33 2.53 4.40
C ILE A 84 5.65 1.78 4.16
N VAL A 85 6.02 1.61 2.89
CA VAL A 85 7.26 0.92 2.52
C VAL A 85 8.49 1.67 3.03
N GLU A 86 8.52 2.99 2.94
CA GLU A 86 9.58 3.85 3.50
C GLU A 86 9.72 3.67 5.01
N THR A 87 8.60 3.59 5.72
CA THR A 87 8.57 3.34 7.16
C THR A 87 9.14 1.97 7.51
N ILE A 88 8.72 0.92 6.78
CA ILE A 88 9.23 -0.45 6.98
C ILE A 88 10.74 -0.49 6.77
N ILE A 89 11.23 0.03 5.64
CA ILE A 89 12.67 0.03 5.32
C ILE A 89 13.46 0.83 6.36
N GLY A 90 12.98 2.03 6.73
CA GLY A 90 13.62 2.86 7.74
C GLY A 90 13.67 2.23 9.14
N ASN A 91 12.68 1.41 9.48
CA ASN A 91 12.69 0.66 10.72
C ASN A 91 13.72 -0.47 10.70
N VAL A 92 13.81 -1.22 9.59
CA VAL A 92 14.81 -2.28 9.44
C VAL A 92 16.23 -1.70 9.42
N GLU A 93 16.47 -0.53 8.82
CA GLU A 93 17.75 0.18 8.92
C GLU A 93 18.13 0.46 10.38
N LYS A 94 17.19 0.98 11.17
CA LYS A 94 17.43 1.27 12.59
C LYS A 94 17.72 0.01 13.39
N GLU A 95 16.98 -1.07 13.15
CA GLU A 95 17.17 -2.34 13.84
C GLU A 95 18.54 -2.97 13.55
N LEU A 96 18.97 -2.90 12.30
CA LEU A 96 20.25 -3.45 11.88
C LEU A 96 21.43 -2.49 12.15
N GLY A 97 21.17 -1.22 12.52
CA GLY A 97 22.19 -0.20 12.69
C GLY A 97 22.90 0.15 11.38
N ILE A 98 22.18 0.06 10.26
CA ILE A 98 22.71 0.32 8.91
C ILE A 98 22.11 1.63 8.40
N CYS A 99 22.91 2.40 7.66
CA CYS A 99 22.46 3.58 6.93
C CYS A 99 22.75 3.35 5.45
N MET A 100 21.70 3.14 4.66
CA MET A 100 21.83 2.96 3.21
C MET A 100 22.10 4.28 2.51
N GLU A 101 22.77 4.20 1.37
CA GLU A 101 22.82 5.30 0.42
C GLU A 101 21.39 5.70 -0.03
N GLU A 102 21.11 7.00 -0.03
CA GLU A 102 19.76 7.53 -0.28
C GLU A 102 19.19 7.11 -1.64
N GLU A 103 20.03 7.07 -2.69
CA GLU A 103 19.62 6.64 -4.03
C GLU A 103 19.19 5.18 -4.04
N PHE A 104 19.94 4.31 -3.36
CA PHE A 104 19.61 2.90 -3.26
C PHE A 104 18.33 2.68 -2.42
N LYS A 105 18.19 3.41 -1.32
CA LYS A 105 16.99 3.37 -0.49
C LYS A 105 15.74 3.75 -1.28
N LEU A 106 15.82 4.86 -2.03
CA LEU A 106 14.72 5.31 -2.89
C LEU A 106 14.38 4.28 -3.96
N PHE A 107 15.39 3.66 -4.59
CA PHE A 107 15.19 2.58 -5.55
C PHE A 107 14.44 1.40 -4.91
N LEU A 108 14.86 0.98 -3.73
CA LEU A 108 14.27 -0.15 -3.02
C LEU A 108 12.81 0.13 -2.61
N CYS A 109 12.53 1.32 -2.08
CA CYS A 109 11.17 1.77 -1.78
C CYS A 109 10.27 1.72 -3.02
N ASN A 110 10.77 2.23 -4.13
CA ASN A 110 10.08 2.21 -5.41
C ASN A 110 9.80 0.79 -5.92
N LEU A 111 10.78 -0.11 -5.79
CA LEU A 111 10.66 -1.50 -6.22
C LEU A 111 9.54 -2.21 -5.48
N TYR A 112 9.56 -2.18 -4.14
CA TYR A 112 8.56 -2.83 -3.33
C TYR A 112 7.17 -2.20 -3.51
N THR A 113 7.06 -0.88 -3.51
CA THR A 113 5.79 -0.18 -3.69
C THR A 113 5.14 -0.50 -5.03
N LYS A 114 5.90 -0.46 -6.11
CA LYS A 114 5.38 -0.79 -7.47
C LYS A 114 4.98 -2.26 -7.58
N SER A 115 5.72 -3.15 -6.95
CA SER A 115 5.39 -4.59 -6.93
C SER A 115 4.09 -4.84 -6.18
N LEU A 116 3.92 -4.25 -4.99
CA LEU A 116 2.70 -4.38 -4.20
C LEU A 116 1.49 -3.78 -4.94
N ALA A 117 1.61 -2.57 -5.48
CA ALA A 117 0.54 -1.97 -6.26
C ALA A 117 0.16 -2.81 -7.49
N GLY A 118 1.15 -3.44 -8.14
CA GLY A 118 0.91 -4.35 -9.26
C GLY A 118 0.12 -5.59 -8.86
N ILE A 119 0.49 -6.22 -7.76
CA ILE A 119 -0.20 -7.41 -7.21
C ILE A 119 -1.66 -7.08 -6.87
N LEU A 120 -1.91 -5.96 -6.19
CA LEU A 120 -3.25 -5.52 -5.83
C LEU A 120 -4.12 -5.22 -7.06
N ILE A 121 -3.56 -4.58 -8.09
CA ILE A 121 -4.30 -4.31 -9.34
C ILE A 121 -4.71 -5.61 -10.03
N GLU A 122 -3.82 -6.60 -10.09
CA GLU A 122 -4.19 -7.89 -10.69
C GLU A 122 -5.23 -8.62 -9.83
N TRP A 123 -5.18 -8.47 -8.52
CA TRP A 123 -6.21 -9.01 -7.63
C TRP A 123 -7.58 -8.36 -7.88
N PHE A 124 -7.68 -7.04 -7.95
CA PHE A 124 -8.94 -6.35 -8.26
C PHE A 124 -9.62 -6.82 -9.54
N LYS A 125 -8.83 -7.26 -10.53
CA LYS A 125 -9.37 -7.78 -11.78
C LYS A 125 -9.99 -9.15 -11.66
N SER A 126 -9.50 -9.99 -10.76
CA SER A 126 -9.87 -11.40 -10.66
C SER A 126 -9.81 -11.90 -9.21
N PRO A 127 -10.64 -11.36 -8.31
CA PRO A 127 -10.60 -11.73 -6.89
C PRO A 127 -10.80 -13.23 -6.65
N GLN A 128 -11.59 -13.90 -7.52
CA GLN A 128 -11.93 -15.31 -7.39
C GLN A 128 -10.78 -16.28 -7.72
N ASN A 129 -9.70 -15.79 -8.33
CA ASN A 129 -8.59 -16.63 -8.81
C ASN A 129 -7.38 -16.61 -7.87
N HIS A 130 -7.45 -15.92 -6.74
CA HIS A 130 -6.33 -15.75 -5.83
C HIS A 130 -6.66 -16.34 -4.46
N ASP A 131 -5.72 -17.11 -3.94
CA ASP A 131 -5.71 -17.59 -2.55
C ASP A 131 -5.01 -16.51 -1.70
N GLU A 132 -5.78 -15.83 -0.86
CA GLU A 132 -5.33 -14.74 -0.03
C GLU A 132 -4.25 -15.16 0.96
N GLU A 133 -4.47 -16.28 1.65
CA GLU A 133 -3.50 -16.81 2.62
C GLU A 133 -2.17 -17.11 1.94
N GLN A 134 -2.21 -17.61 0.71
CA GLN A 134 -1.02 -17.91 -0.07
C GLN A 134 -0.26 -16.65 -0.50
N ILE A 135 -0.97 -15.60 -0.93
CA ILE A 135 -0.35 -14.30 -1.29
C ILE A 135 0.31 -13.68 -0.07
N VAL A 136 -0.37 -13.67 1.08
CA VAL A 136 0.18 -13.17 2.34
C VAL A 136 1.43 -13.93 2.74
N GLU A 137 1.39 -15.25 2.63
CA GLU A 137 2.53 -16.09 2.96
C GLU A 137 3.71 -15.79 2.04
N TYR A 138 3.50 -15.71 0.73
CA TYR A 138 4.56 -15.40 -0.24
C TYR A 138 5.17 -14.01 -0.01
N LEU A 139 4.35 -13.00 0.19
CA LEU A 139 4.85 -11.66 0.50
C LEU A 139 5.64 -11.64 1.82
N SER A 140 5.14 -12.33 2.85
CA SER A 140 5.84 -12.44 4.13
C SER A 140 7.19 -13.12 3.99
N ILE A 141 7.29 -14.21 3.22
CA ILE A 141 8.55 -14.91 2.94
C ILE A 141 9.53 -13.96 2.21
N ILE A 142 9.03 -13.25 1.18
CA ILE A 142 9.88 -12.33 0.41
C ILE A 142 10.42 -11.23 1.31
N PHE A 143 9.59 -10.53 2.06
CA PHE A 143 10.03 -9.44 2.92
C PHE A 143 11.00 -9.92 4.01
N ARG A 144 10.69 -11.00 4.73
CA ARG A 144 11.54 -11.52 5.80
C ARG A 144 12.88 -12.06 5.32
N SER A 145 12.90 -12.68 4.15
CA SER A 145 14.11 -13.33 3.65
C SER A 145 15.00 -12.39 2.86
N SER A 146 14.41 -11.47 2.08
CA SER A 146 15.18 -10.61 1.19
C SER A 146 15.59 -9.29 1.82
N LEU A 147 14.68 -8.63 2.55
CA LEU A 147 14.92 -7.26 3.01
C LEU A 147 16.15 -7.15 3.94
N PRO A 148 16.31 -7.96 5.00
CA PRO A 148 17.50 -7.87 5.86
C PRO A 148 18.81 -8.17 5.12
N GLU A 149 18.82 -9.12 4.18
CA GLU A 149 20.02 -9.44 3.39
C GLU A 149 20.34 -8.37 2.36
N ILE A 150 19.33 -7.76 1.74
CA ILE A 150 19.53 -6.61 0.83
C ILE A 150 20.14 -5.45 1.62
N LEU A 151 19.63 -5.14 2.81
CA LEU A 151 20.14 -4.03 3.61
C LEU A 151 21.59 -4.26 4.04
N LYS A 152 21.95 -5.47 4.51
CA LYS A 152 23.33 -5.80 4.90
C LYS A 152 24.33 -5.68 3.75
N ASN A 153 23.88 -5.91 2.51
CA ASN A 153 24.70 -5.85 1.32
C ASN A 153 24.52 -4.54 0.52
N SER A 154 23.76 -3.61 1.06
CA SER A 154 23.50 -2.33 0.40
C SER A 154 24.74 -1.41 0.43
N PRO A 155 24.87 -0.49 -0.53
CA PRO A 155 25.81 0.62 -0.41
C PRO A 155 25.49 1.42 0.86
N ASN A 156 26.48 1.63 1.71
CA ASN A 156 26.34 2.43 2.92
C ASN A 156 26.63 3.91 2.60
N SER A 157 25.92 4.81 3.27
CA SER A 157 26.32 6.21 3.31
C SER A 157 27.60 6.33 4.15
N ASP A 158 28.63 6.97 3.59
CA ASP A 158 29.87 7.30 4.30
C ASP A 158 29.63 8.25 5.48
#